data_904f1a7203e40fd328ca17a5a30bd1a6
#
_entry.id   904f1a7203e40fd328ca17a5a30bd1a6
#
_cell.length_a   1.000
_cell.length_b   1.000
_cell.length_c   1.000
_cell.angle_alpha   90.00
_cell.angle_beta   90.00
_cell.angle_gamma   90.00
#
_symmetry.space_group_name_H-M   'P 1'
#
loop_
_entity.id
_entity.type
_entity.pdbx_description
1 polymer ?
#
loop_
_entity_poly.entity_id
_entity_poly.type
_entity_poly.pdbx_seq_one_letter_code
_entity_poly.pdbx_strand_id
1 'polypeptide(L)'
;MSEQQDENVLRVSAGSNPQAVASAIAHSIYENRTCKIRAVGAGAVNQAVKALAIAGGYTAPRGLHLAFIPGFTTIESHDGNISAIVLTAIVL
;
A
#
# COMPACT_ATOMS: atom_id res chain seq x y z
N MET A 1 20.19 0.78 -1.88
CA MET A 1 20.10 1.24 -0.50
C MET A 1 18.76 0.89 0.08
N SER A 2 18.75 0.27 1.23
CA SER A 2 17.51 -0.16 1.84
C SER A 2 16.62 1.01 2.23
N GLU A 3 17.20 2.13 2.62
CA GLU A 3 16.43 3.32 2.97
C GLU A 3 15.64 3.83 1.78
N GLN A 4 16.23 3.77 0.59
CA GLN A 4 15.53 4.23 -0.60
C GLN A 4 14.35 3.34 -0.93
N GLN A 5 14.48 2.04 -0.71
CA GLN A 5 13.37 1.12 -0.92
C GLN A 5 12.24 1.41 0.06
N ASP A 6 12.60 1.75 1.29
CA ASP A 6 11.60 2.06 2.31
C ASP A 6 10.84 3.34 1.99
N GLU A 7 11.48 4.29 1.31
CA GLU A 7 10.83 5.54 0.94
C GLU A 7 9.68 5.34 -0.02
N ASN A 8 9.70 4.23 -0.78
CA ASN A 8 8.67 3.97 -1.77
C ASN A 8 7.52 3.13 -1.23
N VAL A 9 7.53 2.86 0.07
CA VAL A 9 6.50 2.06 0.70
C VAL A 9 5.59 2.97 1.50
N LEU A 10 4.28 2.90 1.21
CA LEU A 10 3.27 3.62 1.98
C LEU A 10 2.96 2.81 3.23
N ARG A 11 3.11 3.43 4.39
CA ARG A 11 2.80 2.80 5.66
C ARG A 11 1.40 3.17 6.06
N VAL A 12 0.56 2.17 6.27
CA VAL A 12 -0.84 2.37 6.62
C VAL A 12 -1.09 1.81 8.01
N SER A 13 -1.82 2.56 8.82
CA SER A 13 -2.22 2.14 10.15
C SER A 13 -3.74 2.03 10.23
N ALA A 14 -4.22 1.50 11.35
CA ALA A 14 -5.66 1.39 11.57
C ALA A 14 -6.33 2.77 11.56
N GLY A 15 -5.60 3.83 11.94
CA GLY A 15 -6.12 5.19 11.96
C GLY A 15 -5.91 5.96 10.66
N SER A 16 -5.30 5.37 9.65
CA SER A 16 -5.07 6.07 8.38
C SER A 16 -6.39 6.38 7.69
N ASN A 17 -6.43 7.53 7.03
CA ASN A 17 -7.58 7.94 6.23
C ASN A 17 -7.50 7.24 4.88
N PRO A 18 -8.44 6.36 4.53
CA PRO A 18 -8.33 5.59 3.28
C PRO A 18 -8.34 6.46 2.04
N GLN A 19 -9.05 7.59 2.06
CA GLN A 19 -9.10 8.47 0.88
C GLN A 19 -7.76 9.14 0.64
N ALA A 20 -7.09 9.57 1.70
CA ALA A 20 -5.77 10.17 1.59
C ALA A 20 -4.75 9.14 1.10
N VAL A 21 -4.81 7.93 1.64
CA VAL A 21 -3.93 6.85 1.19
C VAL A 21 -4.21 6.51 -0.27
N ALA A 22 -5.49 6.48 -0.66
CA ALA A 22 -5.87 6.19 -2.05
C ALA A 22 -5.30 7.20 -3.02
N SER A 23 -5.28 8.48 -2.65
CA SER A 23 -4.68 9.52 -3.50
C SER A 23 -3.19 9.27 -3.68
N ALA A 24 -2.50 8.89 -2.61
CA ALA A 24 -1.08 8.58 -2.69
C ALA A 24 -0.83 7.35 -3.57
N ILE A 25 -1.69 6.32 -3.46
CA ILE A 25 -1.58 5.13 -4.29
C ILE A 25 -1.76 5.51 -5.76
N ALA A 26 -2.81 6.25 -6.08
CA ALA A 26 -3.09 6.64 -7.47
C ALA A 26 -1.92 7.43 -8.06
N HIS A 27 -1.35 8.35 -7.28
CA HIS A 27 -0.22 9.15 -7.72
C HIS A 27 0.98 8.24 -8.03
N SER A 28 1.27 7.27 -7.16
CA SER A 28 2.34 6.33 -7.38
C SER A 28 2.12 5.47 -8.64
N ILE A 29 0.87 5.07 -8.86
CA ILE A 29 0.51 4.28 -10.05
C ILE A 29 0.74 5.11 -11.31
N TYR A 30 0.35 6.38 -11.31
CA TYR A 30 0.56 7.23 -12.49
C TYR A 30 2.03 7.41 -12.80
N GLU A 31 2.87 7.50 -11.77
CA GLU A 31 4.29 7.74 -11.98
C GLU A 31 5.09 6.47 -12.21
N ASN A 32 4.78 5.39 -11.48
CA ASN A 32 5.65 4.22 -11.42
C ASN A 32 4.99 2.93 -11.86
N ARG A 33 3.68 2.95 -12.10
CA ARG A 33 2.89 1.77 -12.47
C ARG A 33 2.81 0.73 -11.36
N THR A 34 3.29 1.05 -10.16
CA THR A 34 3.27 0.14 -9.03
C THR A 34 3.27 0.95 -7.75
N CYS A 35 2.83 0.32 -6.67
CA CYS A 35 2.82 0.94 -5.36
C CYS A 35 2.84 -0.16 -4.31
N LYS A 36 3.75 -0.05 -3.34
CA LYS A 36 3.79 -0.99 -2.22
C LYS A 36 3.18 -0.35 -0.98
N ILE A 37 2.35 -1.10 -0.31
CA ILE A 37 1.66 -0.66 0.89
C ILE A 37 1.96 -1.65 1.99
N ARG A 38 2.37 -1.14 3.16
CA ARG A 38 2.71 -1.99 4.29
C ARG A 38 1.75 -1.72 5.43
N ALA A 39 1.21 -2.80 6.01
CA ALA A 39 0.23 -2.71 7.06
C ALA A 39 0.51 -3.77 8.12
N VAL A 40 0.44 -3.36 9.39
CA VAL A 40 0.60 -4.25 10.53
C VAL A 40 -0.73 -4.30 11.27
N GLY A 41 -1.28 -5.51 11.38
CA GLY A 41 -2.52 -5.74 12.11
C GLY A 41 -3.76 -5.64 11.23
N ALA A 42 -4.85 -6.23 11.71
CA ALA A 42 -6.07 -6.37 10.92
C ALA A 42 -6.69 -5.03 10.56
N GLY A 43 -6.68 -4.08 11.48
CA GLY A 43 -7.25 -2.75 11.20
C GLY A 43 -6.49 -2.02 10.12
N ALA A 44 -5.16 -2.11 10.13
CA ALA A 44 -4.33 -1.48 9.12
C ALA A 44 -4.55 -2.13 7.76
N VAL A 45 -4.64 -3.47 7.72
CA VAL A 45 -4.89 -4.18 6.47
C VAL A 45 -6.24 -3.78 5.90
N ASN A 46 -7.26 -3.64 6.74
CA ASN A 46 -8.58 -3.21 6.29
C ASN A 46 -8.52 -1.83 5.64
N GLN A 47 -7.81 -0.89 6.28
CA GLN A 47 -7.67 0.45 5.72
C GLN A 47 -6.90 0.45 4.41
N ALA A 48 -5.88 -0.40 4.31
CA ALA A 48 -5.10 -0.52 3.09
C ALA A 48 -5.96 -1.06 1.93
N VAL A 49 -6.78 -2.08 2.18
CA VAL A 49 -7.65 -2.65 1.15
C VAL A 49 -8.71 -1.64 0.72
N LYS A 50 -9.29 -0.91 1.67
CA LYS A 50 -10.22 0.17 1.34
C LYS A 50 -9.57 1.21 0.44
N ALA A 51 -8.35 1.61 0.79
CA ALA A 51 -7.62 2.61 0.02
C ALA A 51 -7.34 2.12 -1.40
N LEU A 52 -6.99 0.84 -1.54
CA LEU A 52 -6.77 0.25 -2.87
C LEU A 52 -8.05 0.26 -3.69
N ALA A 53 -9.19 -0.05 -3.08
CA ALA A 53 -10.47 -0.03 -3.77
C ALA A 53 -10.81 1.39 -4.25
N ILE A 54 -10.58 2.39 -3.40
CA ILE A 54 -10.83 3.78 -3.77
C ILE A 54 -9.87 4.21 -4.89
N ALA A 55 -8.59 3.86 -4.76
CA ALA A 55 -7.59 4.20 -5.77
C ALA A 55 -7.95 3.60 -7.13
N GLY A 56 -8.46 2.37 -7.15
CA GLY A 56 -8.94 1.75 -8.38
C GLY A 56 -10.01 2.58 -9.07
N GLY A 57 -10.91 3.19 -8.28
CA GLY A 57 -11.91 4.09 -8.82
C GLY A 57 -11.32 5.36 -9.41
N TYR A 58 -10.20 5.83 -8.87
CA TYR A 58 -9.52 7.02 -9.43
C TYR A 58 -8.80 6.69 -10.72
N THR A 59 -8.21 5.50 -10.84
CA THR A 59 -7.37 5.17 -11.98
C THR A 59 -8.13 4.54 -13.14
N ALA A 60 -9.28 3.91 -12.87
CA ALA A 60 -10.06 3.23 -13.90
C ALA A 60 -10.47 4.14 -15.06
N PRO A 61 -10.92 5.41 -14.81
CA PRO A 61 -11.27 6.30 -15.93
C PRO A 61 -10.12 6.58 -16.87
N ARG A 62 -8.87 6.39 -16.42
CA ARG A 62 -7.69 6.54 -17.25
C ARG A 62 -7.27 5.23 -17.90
N GLY A 63 -8.08 4.19 -17.78
CA GLY A 63 -7.77 2.88 -18.36
C GLY A 63 -6.78 2.07 -17.55
N LEU A 64 -6.48 2.47 -16.31
CA LEU A 64 -5.52 1.77 -15.48
C LEU A 64 -6.28 0.98 -14.43
N HIS A 65 -6.37 -0.33 -14.64
CA HIS A 65 -7.07 -1.23 -13.72
C HIS A 65 -6.07 -1.86 -12.78
N LEU A 66 -6.37 -1.81 -11.49
CA LEU A 66 -5.44 -2.23 -10.45
C LEU A 66 -5.76 -3.64 -9.95
N ALA A 67 -4.72 -4.38 -9.66
CA ALA A 67 -4.77 -5.57 -8.83
C ALA A 67 -3.70 -5.43 -7.77
N PHE A 68 -3.71 -6.29 -6.75
CA PHE A 68 -2.60 -6.27 -5.80
C PHE A 68 -2.19 -7.68 -5.44
N ILE A 69 -0.91 -7.82 -5.11
CA ILE A 69 -0.32 -9.09 -4.74
C ILE A 69 0.06 -8.98 -3.26
N PRO A 70 -0.50 -9.84 -2.40
CA PRO A 70 -0.15 -9.81 -0.99
C PRO A 70 1.15 -10.54 -0.73
N GLY A 71 1.86 -10.11 0.30
CA GLY A 71 3.07 -10.75 0.75
C GLY A 71 3.33 -10.42 2.20
N PHE A 72 4.36 -11.01 2.75
CA PHE A 72 4.81 -10.74 4.12
C PHE A 72 6.15 -10.05 4.11
N THR A 73 6.37 -9.25 5.13
CA THR A 73 7.71 -8.76 5.45
C THR A 73 7.85 -8.76 6.97
N THR A 74 9.10 -8.79 7.43
CA THR A 74 9.38 -8.76 8.85
C THR A 74 10.00 -7.42 9.19
N ILE A 75 9.47 -6.80 10.24
CA ILE A 75 9.98 -5.53 10.76
C ILE A 75 10.67 -5.83 12.09
N GLU A 76 11.93 -5.43 12.22
CA GLU A 76 12.66 -5.59 13.46
C GLU A 76 12.31 -4.45 14.40
N SER A 77 12.11 -4.76 15.65
CA SER A 77 11.84 -3.76 16.67
C SER A 77 12.58 -4.15 17.95
N HIS A 78 12.54 -3.25 18.93
CA HIS A 78 13.15 -3.50 20.25
C HIS A 78 12.54 -4.72 20.94
N ASP A 79 11.28 -4.96 20.69
CA ASP A 79 10.54 -6.02 21.38
C ASP A 79 10.48 -7.31 20.57
N GLY A 80 11.26 -7.38 19.48
CA GLY A 80 11.29 -8.55 18.63
C GLY A 80 10.79 -8.23 17.24
N ASN A 81 10.56 -9.27 16.45
CA ASN A 81 10.15 -9.10 15.08
C ASN A 81 8.65 -9.04 14.96
N ILE A 82 8.20 -8.19 14.06
CA ILE A 82 6.78 -7.99 13.77
C ILE A 82 6.55 -8.38 12.33
N SER A 83 5.55 -9.23 12.08
CA SER A 83 5.13 -9.56 10.73
C SER A 83 4.21 -8.46 10.20
N ALA A 84 4.48 -8.03 9.00
CA ALA A 84 3.63 -7.06 8.30
C ALA A 84 3.13 -7.66 7.01
N ILE A 85 1.98 -7.19 6.56
CA ILE A 85 1.44 -7.51 5.25
C ILE A 85 1.92 -6.41 4.30
N VAL A 86 2.42 -6.84 3.14
CA VAL A 86 2.75 -5.93 2.05
C VAL A 86 1.81 -6.22 0.89
N LEU A 87 1.11 -5.19 0.43
CA LEU A 87 0.24 -5.28 -0.73
C LEU A 87 0.91 -4.51 -1.85
N THR A 88 1.28 -5.20 -2.91
CA THR A 88 1.90 -4.56 -4.07
C THR A 88 0.84 -4.35 -5.13
N ALA A 89 0.47 -3.10 -5.35
CA ALA A 89 -0.50 -2.73 -6.38
C ALA A 89 0.21 -2.71 -7.72
N ILE A 90 -0.44 -3.26 -8.73
CA ILE A 90 0.06 -3.32 -10.09
C ILE A 90 -1.04 -2.92 -11.05
N VAL A 91 -0.64 -2.53 -12.25
CA VAL A 91 -1.56 -2.25 -13.35
C VAL A 91 -1.73 -3.52 -14.17
N LEU A 92 -2.98 -3.91 -14.35
CA LEU A 92 -3.29 -5.08 -15.18
C LEU A 92 -3.09 -4.77 -16.66
#